data_d55844702788b8d4b9addf600a0e8f43
#
_entry.id   d55844702788b8d4b9addf600a0e8f43
#
_cell.length_a   1.000
_cell.length_b   1.000
_cell.length_c   1.000
_cell.angle_alpha   90.00
_cell.angle_beta   90.00
_cell.angle_gamma   90.00
#
_symmetry.space_group_name_H-M   'P 1'
#
loop_
_entity.id
_entity.type
_entity.pdbx_description
1 polymer ?
#
loop_
_entity_poly.entity_id
_entity_poly.type
_entity_poly.pdbx_seq_one_letter_code
_entity_poly.pdbx_strand_id
1 'polypeptide(L)'
;MEFTKRDTKILKGIAICLMLCHHLFTFPERLDGVGFVSVPFINGMSFAMCMGQFGKLCVALFTLLGGYGAYLSCTRTGGEERFTARHLRSLYGAYWRVFVLAVPISLLLRQAHGSPFMEDLIYCFLGLRFTYCNEWWFITPFALLTVGFPLVRRFADRKNASPEGSFLWLIGGNAVIYSVLPRVMELPLLSAFAGTVFWTELYTTLTLLPAYAMGVLMAKYDLLSAAKALCARRRGLCCAAAVVVLAALIYIHPFNWLAYDFINAAVFIPCALALLSTRLGAFIAPVLERLGEESTSMWLIHALLCYHWCQKLIYAPKYAPLIFLCLLALSYAAARLVRLLYSIPARLRAARVH
;
A
#
# COMPACT_ATOMS: atom_id res chain seq x y z
N MET A 1 21.11 -16.21 -0.45
CA MET A 1 20.08 -15.97 0.62
C MET A 1 18.73 -15.80 -0.05
N GLU A 2 17.75 -16.60 0.32
CA GLU A 2 16.40 -16.52 -0.25
C GLU A 2 15.60 -15.36 0.35
N PHE A 3 14.78 -14.72 -0.49
CA PHE A 3 13.80 -13.73 -0.04
C PHE A 3 12.55 -14.46 0.50
N THR A 4 12.20 -14.23 1.76
CA THR A 4 11.25 -15.05 2.50
C THR A 4 9.91 -14.34 2.72
N LYS A 5 8.90 -15.08 3.21
CA LYS A 5 7.64 -14.50 3.68
C LYS A 5 7.85 -13.50 4.82
N ARG A 6 8.89 -13.70 5.65
CA ARG A 6 9.25 -12.79 6.72
C ARG A 6 9.71 -11.45 6.16
N ASP A 7 10.57 -11.47 5.13
CA ASP A 7 11.03 -10.25 4.47
C ASP A 7 9.86 -9.46 3.86
N THR A 8 8.90 -10.17 3.23
CA THR A 8 7.66 -9.53 2.73
C THR A 8 6.87 -8.85 3.84
N LYS A 9 6.74 -9.48 5.02
CA LYS A 9 6.05 -8.87 6.16
C LYS A 9 6.80 -7.64 6.65
N ILE A 10 8.13 -7.70 6.79
CA ILE A 10 8.95 -6.56 7.20
C ILE A 10 8.78 -5.38 6.23
N LEU A 11 8.83 -5.63 4.92
CA LEU A 11 8.61 -4.59 3.90
C LEU A 11 7.19 -4.00 3.96
N LYS A 12 6.17 -4.81 4.22
CA LYS A 12 4.80 -4.31 4.49
C LYS A 12 4.74 -3.47 5.76
N GLY A 13 5.53 -3.79 6.79
CA GLY A 13 5.69 -2.97 7.98
C GLY A 13 6.31 -1.61 7.69
N ILE A 14 7.31 -1.56 6.80
CA ILE A 14 7.86 -0.28 6.33
C ILE A 14 6.80 0.49 5.52
N ALA A 15 6.11 -0.19 4.59
CA ALA A 15 5.09 0.44 3.75
C ALA A 15 3.94 1.04 4.58
N ILE A 16 3.47 0.37 5.65
CA ILE A 16 2.45 0.94 6.54
C ILE A 16 2.97 2.16 7.29
N CYS A 17 4.23 2.17 7.75
CA CYS A 17 4.83 3.36 8.36
C CYS A 17 4.88 4.54 7.38
N LEU A 18 5.27 4.32 6.13
CA LEU A 18 5.25 5.33 5.07
C LEU A 18 3.84 5.86 4.82
N MET A 19 2.84 4.99 4.81
CA MET A 19 1.44 5.38 4.63
C MET A 19 0.94 6.27 5.78
N LEU A 20 1.28 5.95 7.02
CA LEU A 20 0.92 6.80 8.17
C LEU A 20 1.58 8.18 8.06
N CYS A 21 2.88 8.25 7.68
CA CYS A 21 3.54 9.51 7.40
C CYS A 21 2.83 10.31 6.31
N HIS A 22 2.41 9.64 5.22
CA HIS A 22 1.70 10.26 4.12
C HIS A 22 0.42 10.95 4.59
N HIS A 23 -0.43 10.23 5.30
CA HIS A 23 -1.71 10.77 5.76
C HIS A 23 -1.57 11.80 6.89
N LEU A 24 -0.53 11.74 7.70
CA LEU A 24 -0.30 12.73 8.76
C LEU A 24 0.24 14.06 8.24
N PHE A 25 1.11 14.06 7.22
CA PHE A 25 1.93 15.24 6.95
C PHE A 25 1.80 15.80 5.54
N THR A 26 1.10 15.11 4.63
CA THR A 26 0.96 15.58 3.23
C THR A 26 -0.19 16.56 3.05
N PHE A 27 -1.25 16.47 3.85
CA PHE A 27 -2.53 17.15 3.63
C PHE A 27 -2.87 18.12 4.77
N PRO A 28 -2.18 19.27 4.88
CA PRO A 28 -2.47 20.24 5.94
C PRO A 28 -3.90 20.80 5.87
N GLU A 29 -4.51 20.82 4.69
CA GLU A 29 -5.88 21.23 4.46
C GLU A 29 -6.95 20.29 5.09
N ARG A 30 -6.54 19.10 5.50
CA ARG A 30 -7.42 18.13 6.21
C ARG A 30 -7.35 18.26 7.74
N LEU A 31 -6.56 19.20 8.23
CA LEU A 31 -6.36 19.41 9.67
C LEU A 31 -7.37 20.43 10.18
N ASP A 32 -8.32 19.99 11.02
CA ASP A 32 -9.35 20.84 11.62
C ASP A 32 -8.85 21.47 12.94
N GLY A 33 -8.30 22.67 12.83
CA GLY A 33 -7.82 23.46 13.98
C GLY A 33 -6.64 22.85 14.73
N VAL A 34 -5.96 21.85 14.17
CA VAL A 34 -4.74 21.24 14.70
C VAL A 34 -3.58 21.47 13.75
N GLY A 35 -2.35 21.32 14.24
CA GLY A 35 -1.15 21.47 13.44
C GLY A 35 0.03 20.72 14.04
N PHE A 36 1.18 20.78 13.35
CA PHE A 36 2.39 20.13 13.81
C PHE A 36 3.62 21.01 13.62
N VAL A 37 4.61 20.78 14.45
CA VAL A 37 5.94 21.39 14.36
C VAL A 37 6.91 20.40 13.77
N SER A 38 7.63 20.85 12.76
CA SER A 38 8.71 20.08 12.12
C SER A 38 9.81 21.04 11.67
N VAL A 39 11.03 20.53 11.54
CA VAL A 39 12.18 21.33 11.08
C VAL A 39 11.99 21.72 9.62
N PRO A 40 12.34 22.98 9.24
CA PRO A 40 12.44 23.37 7.83
C PRO A 40 13.43 22.48 7.09
N PHE A 41 13.15 22.16 5.84
CA PHE A 41 14.00 21.24 5.09
C PHE A 41 14.32 21.76 3.68
N ILE A 42 13.34 21.84 2.77
CA ILE A 42 13.60 22.14 1.35
C ILE A 42 12.45 22.95 0.76
N ASN A 43 12.78 23.98 -0.02
CA ASN A 43 11.81 24.77 -0.81
C ASN A 43 10.56 25.19 -0.03
N GLY A 44 10.73 25.61 1.22
CA GLY A 44 9.63 26.00 2.11
C GLY A 44 8.85 24.85 2.74
N MET A 45 9.14 23.60 2.38
CA MET A 45 8.55 22.43 3.02
C MET A 45 9.34 22.04 4.28
N SER A 46 8.61 21.57 5.30
CA SER A 46 9.23 20.96 6.47
C SER A 46 9.67 19.52 6.16
N PHE A 47 10.58 18.99 6.98
CA PHE A 47 11.02 17.60 6.88
C PHE A 47 9.85 16.60 6.97
N ALA A 48 8.88 16.85 7.87
CA ALA A 48 7.70 16.00 8.00
C ALA A 48 6.85 16.02 6.72
N MET A 49 6.66 17.17 6.06
CA MET A 49 5.96 17.26 4.79
C MET A 49 6.68 16.48 3.68
N CYS A 50 8.01 16.61 3.59
CA CYS A 50 8.79 15.82 2.62
C CYS A 50 8.65 14.31 2.87
N MET A 51 8.71 13.88 4.14
CA MET A 51 8.48 12.48 4.52
C MET A 51 7.04 12.04 4.23
N GLY A 52 6.07 12.93 4.40
CA GLY A 52 4.68 12.69 4.00
C GLY A 52 4.54 12.47 2.51
N GLN A 53 5.11 13.36 1.69
CA GLN A 53 5.12 13.22 0.23
C GLN A 53 5.79 11.91 -0.22
N PHE A 54 6.97 11.63 0.33
CA PHE A 54 7.67 10.37 0.07
C PHE A 54 6.86 9.15 0.52
N GLY A 55 6.08 9.28 1.59
CA GLY A 55 5.23 8.24 2.15
C GLY A 55 4.20 7.68 1.15
N LYS A 56 3.81 8.45 0.11
CA LYS A 56 2.94 7.98 -0.97
C LYS A 56 3.48 6.75 -1.70
N LEU A 57 4.80 6.53 -1.69
CA LEU A 57 5.44 5.33 -2.25
C LEU A 57 4.86 4.03 -1.65
N CYS A 58 4.21 4.09 -0.48
CA CYS A 58 3.54 2.95 0.14
C CYS A 58 2.57 2.22 -0.79
N VAL A 59 1.83 2.95 -1.63
CA VAL A 59 0.86 2.39 -2.58
C VAL A 59 1.57 1.50 -3.60
N ALA A 60 2.65 2.00 -4.21
CA ALA A 60 3.44 1.23 -5.14
C ALA A 60 4.12 0.02 -4.47
N LEU A 61 4.60 0.17 -3.22
CA LEU A 61 5.18 -0.93 -2.44
C LEU A 61 4.17 -2.03 -2.14
N PHE A 62 2.96 -1.70 -1.66
CA PHE A 62 1.91 -2.69 -1.42
C PHE A 62 1.49 -3.38 -2.71
N THR A 63 1.37 -2.63 -3.81
CA THR A 63 0.99 -3.15 -5.12
C THR A 63 2.08 -4.09 -5.68
N LEU A 64 3.36 -3.69 -5.62
CA LEU A 64 4.49 -4.50 -6.05
C LEU A 64 4.61 -5.79 -5.23
N LEU A 65 4.56 -5.70 -3.89
CA LEU A 65 4.58 -6.87 -3.01
C LEU A 65 3.35 -7.77 -3.22
N GLY A 66 2.20 -7.19 -3.63
CA GLY A 66 1.01 -7.91 -4.06
C GLY A 66 1.29 -8.76 -5.30
N GLY A 67 1.82 -8.17 -6.36
CA GLY A 67 2.21 -8.88 -7.59
C GLY A 67 3.29 -9.94 -7.35
N TYR A 68 4.32 -9.63 -6.56
CA TYR A 68 5.35 -10.58 -6.15
C TYR A 68 4.75 -11.80 -5.44
N GLY A 69 3.90 -11.56 -4.44
CA GLY A 69 3.22 -12.61 -3.68
C GLY A 69 2.24 -13.40 -4.54
N ALA A 70 1.57 -12.76 -5.49
CA ALA A 70 0.66 -13.40 -6.43
C ALA A 70 1.36 -14.46 -7.28
N TYR A 71 2.50 -14.10 -7.89
CA TYR A 71 3.28 -15.01 -8.72
C TYR A 71 3.74 -16.24 -7.94
N LEU A 72 4.32 -16.06 -6.76
CA LEU A 72 4.79 -17.15 -5.92
C LEU A 72 3.66 -18.01 -5.32
N SER A 73 2.51 -17.39 -5.01
CA SER A 73 1.39 -18.10 -4.40
C SER A 73 0.62 -18.93 -5.40
N CYS A 74 0.45 -18.45 -6.63
CA CYS A 74 -0.30 -19.14 -7.68
C CYS A 74 0.33 -20.51 -8.00
N THR A 75 1.65 -20.61 -8.04
CA THR A 75 2.36 -21.87 -8.25
C THR A 75 2.09 -22.90 -7.16
N ARG A 76 1.76 -22.44 -5.93
CA ARG A 76 1.53 -23.30 -4.75
C ARG A 76 0.05 -23.65 -4.53
N THR A 77 -0.89 -22.90 -5.13
CA THR A 77 -2.33 -23.05 -4.80
C THR A 77 -3.11 -23.95 -5.77
N GLY A 78 -2.47 -24.51 -6.78
CA GLY A 78 -3.11 -25.39 -7.74
C GLY A 78 -3.96 -24.68 -8.79
N GLY A 79 -3.59 -23.44 -9.14
CA GLY A 79 -4.17 -22.71 -10.27
C GLY A 79 -4.60 -21.27 -9.98
N GLU A 80 -4.82 -20.53 -11.07
CA GLU A 80 -5.12 -19.10 -11.05
C GLU A 80 -6.47 -18.79 -10.43
N GLU A 81 -7.50 -19.59 -10.71
CA GLU A 81 -8.85 -19.37 -10.16
C GLU A 81 -8.88 -19.52 -8.64
N ARG A 82 -8.27 -20.60 -8.11
CA ARG A 82 -8.18 -20.81 -6.67
C ARG A 82 -7.37 -19.74 -5.98
N PHE A 83 -6.31 -19.25 -6.61
CA PHE A 83 -5.52 -18.14 -6.16
C PHE A 83 -6.39 -16.88 -6.06
N THR A 84 -7.05 -16.49 -7.17
CA THR A 84 -7.91 -15.30 -7.26
C THR A 84 -9.02 -15.33 -6.22
N ALA A 85 -9.79 -16.41 -6.14
CA ALA A 85 -10.87 -16.55 -5.17
C ALA A 85 -10.39 -16.43 -3.71
N ARG A 86 -9.23 -17.02 -3.38
CA ARG A 86 -8.64 -16.93 -2.03
C ARG A 86 -8.20 -15.53 -1.70
N HIS A 87 -7.57 -14.81 -2.64
CA HIS A 87 -7.08 -13.46 -2.42
C HIS A 87 -8.22 -12.45 -2.30
N LEU A 88 -9.23 -12.53 -3.15
CA LEU A 88 -10.43 -11.70 -3.05
C LEU A 88 -11.16 -11.94 -1.72
N ARG A 89 -11.36 -13.20 -1.33
CA ARG A 89 -11.95 -13.54 -0.02
C ARG A 89 -11.15 -12.98 1.15
N SER A 90 -9.82 -13.00 1.07
CA SER A 90 -8.95 -12.43 2.11
C SER A 90 -9.05 -10.92 2.16
N LEU A 91 -9.03 -10.22 1.00
CA LEU A 91 -9.12 -8.77 0.87
C LEU A 91 -10.47 -8.26 1.40
N TYR A 92 -11.57 -8.75 0.82
CA TYR A 92 -12.91 -8.35 1.23
C TYR A 92 -13.25 -8.79 2.66
N GLY A 93 -12.76 -9.95 3.09
CA GLY A 93 -12.94 -10.38 4.47
C GLY A 93 -12.23 -9.48 5.48
N ALA A 94 -11.07 -8.89 5.14
CA ALA A 94 -10.44 -7.88 5.97
C ALA A 94 -11.24 -6.56 5.95
N TYR A 95 -11.65 -6.12 4.75
CA TYR A 95 -12.46 -4.93 4.55
C TYR A 95 -13.78 -4.98 5.32
N TRP A 96 -14.57 -6.02 5.14
CA TRP A 96 -15.88 -6.14 5.79
C TRP A 96 -15.79 -6.21 7.32
N ARG A 97 -14.74 -6.82 7.86
CA ARG A 97 -14.52 -6.81 9.32
C ARG A 97 -14.35 -5.40 9.87
N VAL A 98 -13.62 -4.55 9.17
CA VAL A 98 -13.44 -3.16 9.56
C VAL A 98 -14.71 -2.36 9.27
N PHE A 99 -15.30 -2.53 8.09
CA PHE A 99 -16.51 -1.83 7.65
C PHE A 99 -17.67 -1.97 8.65
N VAL A 100 -17.98 -3.21 9.04
CA VAL A 100 -19.10 -3.52 9.96
C VAL A 100 -18.89 -2.90 11.35
N LEU A 101 -17.66 -2.66 11.77
CA LEU A 101 -17.36 -1.98 13.03
C LEU A 101 -17.29 -0.47 12.85
N ALA A 102 -16.58 -0.02 11.83
CA ALA A 102 -16.22 1.38 11.65
C ALA A 102 -17.40 2.25 11.20
N VAL A 103 -18.23 1.76 10.27
CA VAL A 103 -19.33 2.57 9.73
C VAL A 103 -20.38 2.88 10.80
N PRO A 104 -20.89 1.92 11.59
CA PRO A 104 -21.80 2.24 12.69
C PRO A 104 -21.19 3.20 13.72
N ILE A 105 -19.90 3.04 14.08
CA ILE A 105 -19.22 3.96 15.00
C ILE A 105 -19.18 5.38 14.41
N SER A 106 -18.79 5.53 13.13
CA SER A 106 -18.75 6.83 12.47
C SER A 106 -20.12 7.50 12.39
N LEU A 107 -21.19 6.73 12.15
CA LEU A 107 -22.58 7.23 12.16
C LEU A 107 -23.00 7.68 13.57
N LEU A 108 -22.70 6.89 14.60
CA LEU A 108 -23.00 7.23 16.00
C LEU A 108 -22.28 8.48 16.47
N LEU A 109 -21.01 8.64 16.07
CA LEU A 109 -20.21 9.82 16.38
C LEU A 109 -20.59 11.04 15.52
N ARG A 110 -21.52 10.91 14.57
CA ARG A 110 -21.88 11.94 13.58
C ARG A 110 -20.67 12.47 12.79
N GLN A 111 -19.70 11.62 12.55
CA GLN A 111 -18.45 11.92 11.83
C GLN A 111 -18.36 11.15 10.50
N ALA A 112 -19.47 10.55 10.07
CA ALA A 112 -19.55 9.93 8.76
C ALA A 112 -19.84 10.99 7.70
N HIS A 113 -19.04 11.05 6.66
CA HIS A 113 -19.31 11.84 5.46
C HIS A 113 -20.30 11.14 4.51
N GLY A 114 -20.54 9.84 4.73
CA GLY A 114 -21.47 9.04 3.94
C GLY A 114 -22.91 9.22 4.40
N SER A 115 -23.82 9.06 3.45
CA SER A 115 -25.26 9.06 3.73
C SER A 115 -25.68 7.78 4.47
N PRO A 116 -26.59 7.84 5.46
CA PRO A 116 -27.16 6.66 6.08
C PRO A 116 -28.11 5.88 5.15
N PHE A 117 -28.34 6.36 3.91
CA PHE A 117 -29.21 5.68 2.97
C PHE A 117 -28.67 4.32 2.57
N MET A 118 -29.58 3.36 2.43
CA MET A 118 -29.25 1.96 2.12
C MET A 118 -28.46 1.81 0.82
N GLU A 119 -28.72 2.64 -0.18
CA GLU A 119 -28.01 2.63 -1.44
C GLU A 119 -26.51 2.90 -1.25
N ASP A 120 -26.15 3.98 -0.56
CA ASP A 120 -24.75 4.34 -0.32
C ASP A 120 -24.05 3.29 0.54
N LEU A 121 -24.75 2.74 1.53
CA LEU A 121 -24.25 1.66 2.37
C LEU A 121 -23.92 0.39 1.55
N ILE A 122 -24.79 0.01 0.61
CA ILE A 122 -24.58 -1.16 -0.25
C ILE A 122 -23.37 -0.94 -1.17
N TYR A 123 -23.30 0.22 -1.84
CA TYR A 123 -22.16 0.51 -2.72
C TYR A 123 -20.83 0.56 -1.96
N CYS A 124 -20.82 1.15 -0.77
CA CYS A 124 -19.63 1.16 0.07
C CYS A 124 -19.27 -0.25 0.57
N PHE A 125 -20.26 -1.04 0.98
CA PHE A 125 -20.02 -2.43 1.40
C PHE A 125 -19.44 -3.30 0.28
N LEU A 126 -19.84 -3.06 -0.96
CA LEU A 126 -19.30 -3.73 -2.13
C LEU A 126 -17.91 -3.19 -2.55
N GLY A 127 -17.48 -2.08 -1.97
CA GLY A 127 -16.22 -1.40 -2.33
C GLY A 127 -16.31 -0.63 -3.66
N LEU A 128 -17.50 -0.23 -4.08
CA LEU A 128 -17.75 0.55 -5.31
C LEU A 128 -17.85 2.06 -5.06
N ARG A 129 -18.02 2.46 -3.81
CA ARG A 129 -17.95 3.83 -3.30
C ARG A 129 -17.23 3.86 -1.97
N PHE A 130 -16.64 5.00 -1.60
CA PHE A 130 -15.81 5.13 -0.39
C PHE A 130 -16.19 6.38 0.42
N THR A 131 -17.49 6.72 0.47
CA THR A 131 -18.03 7.91 1.13
C THR A 131 -17.77 7.92 2.64
N TYR A 132 -17.73 6.76 3.30
CA TYR A 132 -17.42 6.66 4.73
C TYR A 132 -15.94 6.80 5.06
N CYS A 133 -15.04 6.45 4.13
CA CYS A 133 -13.59 6.60 4.28
C CYS A 133 -12.96 6.55 2.88
N ASN A 134 -12.57 7.70 2.36
CA ASN A 134 -12.01 7.81 1.02
C ASN A 134 -10.73 7.00 0.83
N GLU A 135 -9.98 6.77 1.90
CA GLU A 135 -8.73 6.01 1.90
C GLU A 135 -8.91 4.50 1.65
N TRP A 136 -10.16 4.02 1.59
CA TRP A 136 -10.48 2.65 1.18
C TRP A 136 -10.46 2.45 -0.36
N TRP A 137 -10.27 3.51 -1.13
CA TRP A 137 -10.26 3.49 -2.60
C TRP A 137 -9.40 2.38 -3.22
N PHE A 138 -8.33 1.97 -2.56
CA PHE A 138 -7.39 0.95 -3.06
C PHE A 138 -8.00 -0.48 -3.11
N ILE A 139 -9.16 -0.73 -2.47
CA ILE A 139 -9.87 -2.02 -2.49
C ILE A 139 -10.18 -2.45 -3.92
N THR A 140 -10.87 -1.59 -4.67
CA THR A 140 -11.35 -1.91 -6.03
C THR A 140 -10.20 -2.09 -7.01
N PRO A 141 -9.24 -1.19 -7.16
CA PRO A 141 -8.09 -1.41 -8.02
C PRO A 141 -7.29 -2.67 -7.67
N PHE A 142 -7.08 -2.95 -6.39
CA PHE A 142 -6.34 -4.14 -5.98
C PHE A 142 -7.12 -5.44 -6.24
N ALA A 143 -8.45 -5.42 -6.11
CA ALA A 143 -9.31 -6.53 -6.51
C ALA A 143 -9.25 -6.76 -8.02
N LEU A 144 -9.33 -5.69 -8.83
CA LEU A 144 -9.24 -5.78 -10.30
C LEU A 144 -7.86 -6.29 -10.75
N LEU A 145 -6.77 -5.84 -10.12
CA LEU A 145 -5.42 -6.38 -10.37
C LEU A 145 -5.32 -7.86 -10.01
N THR A 146 -5.98 -8.29 -8.94
CA THR A 146 -6.03 -9.71 -8.55
C THR A 146 -6.80 -10.55 -9.57
N VAL A 147 -7.92 -10.05 -10.09
CA VAL A 147 -8.67 -10.69 -11.18
C VAL A 147 -7.87 -10.69 -12.48
N GLY A 148 -7.18 -9.60 -12.80
CA GLY A 148 -6.32 -9.45 -13.98
C GLY A 148 -4.99 -10.20 -13.89
N PHE A 149 -4.64 -10.79 -12.75
CA PHE A 149 -3.36 -11.48 -12.55
C PHE A 149 -3.03 -12.53 -13.63
N PRO A 150 -3.98 -13.37 -14.11
CA PRO A 150 -3.68 -14.33 -15.19
C PRO A 150 -3.11 -13.68 -16.45
N LEU A 151 -3.58 -12.48 -16.81
CA LEU A 151 -3.07 -11.74 -17.98
C LEU A 151 -1.65 -11.25 -17.72
N VAL A 152 -1.38 -10.70 -16.53
CA VAL A 152 -0.04 -10.24 -16.13
C VAL A 152 0.94 -11.41 -16.09
N ARG A 153 0.51 -12.57 -15.59
CA ARG A 153 1.30 -13.79 -15.57
C ARG A 153 1.63 -14.28 -16.97
N ARG A 154 0.63 -14.37 -17.87
CA ARG A 154 0.85 -14.76 -19.28
C ARG A 154 1.85 -13.82 -19.96
N PHE A 155 1.73 -12.52 -19.72
CA PHE A 155 2.71 -11.55 -20.21
C PHE A 155 4.12 -11.83 -19.65
N ALA A 156 4.23 -12.09 -18.37
CA ALA A 156 5.51 -12.44 -17.77
C ALA A 156 6.07 -13.74 -18.36
N ASP A 157 5.27 -14.80 -18.45
CA ASP A 157 5.68 -16.15 -18.82
C ASP A 157 5.71 -16.41 -20.35
N ARG A 158 5.56 -15.33 -21.18
CA ARG A 158 5.62 -15.49 -22.65
C ARG A 158 6.94 -16.10 -23.12
N LYS A 159 6.90 -16.85 -24.22
CA LYS A 159 8.07 -17.46 -24.85
C LYS A 159 9.11 -16.37 -25.20
N ASN A 160 10.37 -16.66 -25.02
CA ASN A 160 11.50 -15.75 -25.28
C ASN A 160 11.48 -14.42 -24.49
N ALA A 161 10.76 -14.37 -23.36
CA ALA A 161 10.80 -13.20 -22.49
C ALA A 161 12.15 -13.10 -21.79
N SER A 162 12.97 -12.11 -22.18
CA SER A 162 14.16 -11.72 -21.43
C SER A 162 13.77 -10.77 -20.28
N PRO A 163 14.58 -10.67 -19.22
CA PRO A 163 14.38 -9.66 -18.19
C PRO A 163 14.33 -8.24 -18.77
N GLU A 164 15.32 -7.89 -19.58
CA GLU A 164 15.46 -6.56 -20.18
C GLU A 164 14.26 -6.22 -21.06
N GLY A 165 13.87 -7.12 -21.96
CA GLY A 165 12.69 -6.95 -22.83
C GLY A 165 11.40 -6.84 -22.03
N SER A 166 11.25 -7.55 -20.92
CA SER A 166 10.08 -7.48 -20.05
C SER A 166 10.00 -6.13 -19.33
N PHE A 167 11.11 -5.58 -18.85
CA PHE A 167 11.14 -4.27 -18.22
C PHE A 167 10.94 -3.14 -19.24
N LEU A 168 11.49 -3.24 -20.45
CA LEU A 168 11.21 -2.27 -21.52
C LEU A 168 9.73 -2.22 -21.90
N TRP A 169 9.08 -3.37 -22.04
CA TRP A 169 7.64 -3.43 -22.25
C TRP A 169 6.83 -2.82 -21.12
N LEU A 170 7.28 -3.01 -19.87
CA LEU A 170 6.63 -2.40 -18.70
C LEU A 170 6.77 -0.87 -18.72
N ILE A 171 7.95 -0.35 -19.05
CA ILE A 171 8.20 1.10 -19.19
C ILE A 171 7.36 1.68 -20.33
N GLY A 172 7.34 1.01 -21.49
CA GLY A 172 6.51 1.45 -22.63
C GLY A 172 5.02 1.44 -22.33
N GLY A 173 4.51 0.38 -21.69
CA GLY A 173 3.13 0.29 -21.23
C GLY A 173 2.77 1.37 -20.22
N ASN A 174 3.66 1.66 -19.28
CA ASN A 174 3.50 2.77 -18.33
C ASN A 174 3.41 4.12 -19.05
N ALA A 175 4.28 4.38 -20.04
CA ALA A 175 4.24 5.61 -20.82
C ALA A 175 2.90 5.75 -21.59
N VAL A 176 2.38 4.65 -22.13
CA VAL A 176 1.05 4.65 -22.78
C VAL A 176 -0.05 5.00 -21.77
N ILE A 177 -0.06 4.39 -20.58
CA ILE A 177 -1.07 4.62 -19.54
C ILE A 177 -1.08 6.08 -19.10
N TYR A 178 0.08 6.69 -18.88
CA TYR A 178 0.16 8.04 -18.33
C TYR A 178 0.19 9.17 -19.37
N SER A 179 0.62 8.89 -20.60
CA SER A 179 0.79 9.94 -21.60
C SER A 179 -0.17 9.85 -22.78
N VAL A 180 -0.49 8.64 -23.25
CA VAL A 180 -1.33 8.44 -24.44
C VAL A 180 -2.80 8.29 -24.04
N LEU A 181 -3.08 7.41 -23.08
CA LEU A 181 -4.44 7.03 -22.72
C LEU A 181 -5.31 8.22 -22.25
N PRO A 182 -4.84 9.15 -21.39
CA PRO A 182 -5.62 10.34 -21.02
C PRO A 182 -5.99 11.20 -22.24
N ARG A 183 -5.04 11.44 -23.15
CA ARG A 183 -5.30 12.24 -24.35
C ARG A 183 -6.31 11.59 -25.30
N VAL A 184 -6.26 10.25 -25.43
CA VAL A 184 -7.26 9.50 -26.22
C VAL A 184 -8.64 9.63 -25.59
N MET A 185 -8.75 9.63 -24.28
CA MET A 185 -10.02 9.75 -23.55
C MET A 185 -10.61 11.17 -23.57
N GLU A 186 -9.82 12.20 -23.94
CA GLU A 186 -10.30 13.58 -24.18
C GLU A 186 -10.99 13.74 -25.54
N LEU A 187 -10.89 12.76 -26.44
CA LEU A 187 -11.58 12.82 -27.73
C LEU A 187 -13.10 12.90 -27.55
N PRO A 188 -13.82 13.71 -28.35
CA PRO A 188 -15.27 13.93 -28.18
C PRO A 188 -16.10 12.65 -28.12
N LEU A 189 -15.70 11.61 -28.87
CA LEU A 189 -16.39 10.33 -28.90
C LEU A 189 -16.26 9.55 -27.56
N LEU A 190 -15.18 9.77 -26.80
CA LEU A 190 -14.85 9.02 -25.59
C LEU A 190 -15.04 9.83 -24.31
N SER A 191 -15.21 11.15 -24.41
CA SER A 191 -15.29 12.04 -23.25
C SER A 191 -16.43 11.70 -22.29
N ALA A 192 -17.59 11.30 -22.82
CA ALA A 192 -18.72 10.87 -22.00
C ALA A 192 -18.40 9.58 -21.19
N PHE A 193 -17.67 8.64 -21.78
CA PHE A 193 -17.19 7.45 -21.10
C PHE A 193 -16.11 7.80 -20.08
N ALA A 194 -15.21 8.71 -20.39
CA ALA A 194 -14.17 9.19 -19.49
C ALA A 194 -14.72 9.81 -18.20
N GLY A 195 -15.92 10.40 -18.23
CA GLY A 195 -16.61 10.92 -17.05
C GLY A 195 -17.28 9.88 -16.16
N THR A 196 -17.25 8.60 -16.51
CA THR A 196 -17.91 7.54 -15.73
C THR A 196 -17.07 7.05 -14.55
N VAL A 197 -17.75 6.61 -13.48
CA VAL A 197 -17.11 5.95 -12.34
C VAL A 197 -16.34 4.69 -12.79
N PHE A 198 -16.91 3.95 -13.76
CA PHE A 198 -16.25 2.76 -14.30
C PHE A 198 -14.88 3.09 -14.92
N TRP A 199 -14.79 4.17 -15.71
CA TRP A 199 -13.52 4.61 -16.28
C TRP A 199 -12.54 5.05 -15.19
N THR A 200 -12.99 5.79 -14.20
CA THR A 200 -12.15 6.25 -13.09
C THR A 200 -11.51 5.08 -12.36
N GLU A 201 -12.27 4.04 -12.02
CA GLU A 201 -11.75 2.85 -11.35
C GLU A 201 -10.83 2.02 -12.25
N LEU A 202 -11.17 1.89 -13.53
CA LEU A 202 -10.33 1.22 -14.51
C LEU A 202 -9.00 1.94 -14.71
N TYR A 203 -9.04 3.27 -14.90
CA TYR A 203 -7.83 4.08 -15.08
C TYR A 203 -6.95 4.03 -13.83
N THR A 204 -7.53 4.16 -12.63
CA THR A 204 -6.81 4.00 -11.37
C THR A 204 -6.15 2.63 -11.28
N THR A 205 -6.84 1.56 -11.69
CA THR A 205 -6.27 0.21 -11.75
C THR A 205 -5.10 0.14 -12.74
N LEU A 206 -5.25 0.72 -13.91
CA LEU A 206 -4.19 0.77 -14.93
C LEU A 206 -2.95 1.53 -14.44
N THR A 207 -3.12 2.61 -13.68
CA THR A 207 -1.97 3.35 -13.12
C THR A 207 -1.18 2.54 -12.08
N LEU A 208 -1.82 1.57 -11.41
CA LEU A 208 -1.17 0.66 -10.46
C LEU A 208 -0.60 -0.60 -11.13
N LEU A 209 -1.05 -0.93 -12.33
CA LEU A 209 -0.64 -2.13 -13.07
C LEU A 209 0.89 -2.24 -13.25
N PRO A 210 1.65 -1.17 -13.57
CA PRO A 210 3.10 -1.23 -13.68
C PRO A 210 3.79 -1.69 -12.40
N ALA A 211 3.35 -1.22 -11.22
CA ALA A 211 3.91 -1.65 -9.94
C ALA A 211 3.57 -3.12 -9.64
N TYR A 212 2.35 -3.55 -9.95
CA TYR A 212 1.94 -4.95 -9.80
C TYR A 212 2.73 -5.88 -10.71
N ALA A 213 2.85 -5.54 -12.00
CA ALA A 213 3.62 -6.29 -12.98
C ALA A 213 5.12 -6.31 -12.65
N MET A 214 5.68 -5.20 -12.16
CA MET A 214 7.06 -5.14 -11.63
C MET A 214 7.25 -6.21 -10.56
N GLY A 215 6.35 -6.32 -9.60
CA GLY A 215 6.38 -7.35 -8.56
C GLY A 215 6.37 -8.78 -9.13
N VAL A 216 5.52 -9.05 -10.13
CA VAL A 216 5.47 -10.34 -10.84
C VAL A 216 6.81 -10.64 -11.52
N LEU A 217 7.40 -9.67 -12.24
CA LEU A 217 8.70 -9.84 -12.89
C LEU A 217 9.84 -10.05 -11.89
N MET A 218 9.84 -9.30 -10.78
CA MET A 218 10.83 -9.48 -9.71
C MET A 218 10.75 -10.87 -9.07
N ALA A 219 9.54 -11.46 -8.96
CA ALA A 219 9.35 -12.81 -8.49
C ALA A 219 9.80 -13.85 -9.52
N LYS A 220 9.43 -13.66 -10.79
CA LYS A 220 9.82 -14.56 -11.89
C LYS A 220 11.32 -14.68 -12.05
N TYR A 221 12.02 -13.56 -11.99
CA TYR A 221 13.49 -13.50 -12.17
C TYR A 221 14.28 -13.57 -10.86
N ASP A 222 13.62 -13.84 -9.74
CA ASP A 222 14.20 -13.97 -8.38
C ASP A 222 15.10 -12.79 -7.97
N LEU A 223 14.73 -11.57 -8.40
CA LEU A 223 15.56 -10.38 -8.21
C LEU A 223 15.71 -9.99 -6.74
N LEU A 224 14.69 -10.26 -5.90
CA LEU A 224 14.76 -9.92 -4.47
C LEU A 224 15.72 -10.83 -3.71
N SER A 225 15.80 -12.11 -4.05
CA SER A 225 16.82 -13.02 -3.47
C SER A 225 18.22 -12.64 -3.92
N ALA A 226 18.39 -12.27 -5.19
CA ALA A 226 19.67 -11.80 -5.71
C ALA A 226 20.12 -10.50 -5.00
N ALA A 227 19.22 -9.52 -4.84
CA ALA A 227 19.49 -8.28 -4.10
C ALA A 227 19.88 -8.57 -2.65
N LYS A 228 19.13 -9.43 -1.95
CA LYS A 228 19.41 -9.82 -0.57
C LYS A 228 20.78 -10.53 -0.43
N ALA A 229 21.13 -11.41 -1.36
CA ALA A 229 22.43 -12.07 -1.39
C ALA A 229 23.57 -11.08 -1.63
N LEU A 230 23.40 -10.10 -2.53
CA LEU A 230 24.36 -9.03 -2.75
C LEU A 230 24.57 -8.17 -1.51
N CYS A 231 23.47 -7.77 -0.83
CA CYS A 231 23.52 -7.01 0.42
C CYS A 231 24.27 -7.77 1.53
N ALA A 232 24.09 -9.09 1.61
CA ALA A 232 24.82 -9.91 2.57
C ALA A 232 26.32 -9.99 2.27
N ARG A 233 26.68 -10.09 0.97
CA ARG A 233 28.06 -10.21 0.52
C ARG A 233 28.85 -8.90 0.59
N ARG A 234 28.19 -7.76 0.27
CA ARG A 234 28.80 -6.42 0.18
C ARG A 234 28.10 -5.41 1.09
N ARG A 235 27.86 -5.79 2.35
CA ARG A 235 27.05 -5.04 3.31
C ARG A 235 27.40 -3.55 3.37
N GLY A 236 28.68 -3.21 3.60
CA GLY A 236 29.10 -1.81 3.75
C GLY A 236 28.78 -0.96 2.52
N LEU A 237 29.14 -1.47 1.33
CA LEU A 237 28.87 -0.78 0.06
C LEU A 237 27.36 -0.64 -0.20
N CYS A 238 26.59 -1.71 0.01
CA CYS A 238 25.14 -1.68 -0.19
C CYS A 238 24.46 -0.72 0.79
N CYS A 239 24.90 -0.66 2.06
CA CYS A 239 24.36 0.29 3.03
C CYS A 239 24.70 1.74 2.65
N ALA A 240 25.93 2.04 2.26
CA ALA A 240 26.32 3.38 1.82
C ALA A 240 25.51 3.81 0.58
N ALA A 241 25.41 2.95 -0.43
CA ALA A 241 24.59 3.20 -1.60
C ALA A 241 23.11 3.39 -1.25
N ALA A 242 22.57 2.56 -0.34
CA ALA A 242 21.18 2.67 0.12
C ALA A 242 20.90 4.03 0.78
N VAL A 243 21.80 4.54 1.62
CA VAL A 243 21.63 5.85 2.25
C VAL A 243 21.59 6.96 1.21
N VAL A 244 22.50 6.96 0.24
CA VAL A 244 22.55 7.96 -0.84
C VAL A 244 21.30 7.88 -1.72
N VAL A 245 20.91 6.67 -2.13
CA VAL A 245 19.73 6.47 -2.98
C VAL A 245 18.45 6.85 -2.26
N LEU A 246 18.28 6.49 -0.98
CA LEU A 246 17.09 6.87 -0.20
C LEU A 246 17.04 8.37 0.03
N ALA A 247 18.17 9.03 0.33
CA ALA A 247 18.22 10.48 0.43
C ALA A 247 17.81 11.16 -0.88
N ALA A 248 18.31 10.65 -2.02
CA ALA A 248 17.91 11.13 -3.34
C ALA A 248 16.43 10.90 -3.62
N LEU A 249 15.89 9.72 -3.30
CA LEU A 249 14.46 9.43 -3.46
C LEU A 249 13.59 10.35 -2.61
N ILE A 250 13.94 10.58 -1.35
CA ILE A 250 13.19 11.49 -0.45
C ILE A 250 13.24 12.92 -1.00
N TYR A 251 14.39 13.33 -1.57
CA TYR A 251 14.55 14.67 -2.15
C TYR A 251 13.76 14.85 -3.44
N ILE A 252 13.78 13.85 -4.34
CA ILE A 252 13.21 13.94 -5.69
C ILE A 252 11.71 13.63 -5.70
N HIS A 253 11.25 12.72 -4.85
CA HIS A 253 9.88 12.20 -4.88
C HIS A 253 8.78 13.27 -4.75
N PRO A 254 8.92 14.35 -3.94
CA PRO A 254 7.94 15.43 -3.91
C PRO A 254 7.75 16.16 -5.24
N PHE A 255 8.74 16.10 -6.11
CA PHE A 255 8.74 16.72 -7.44
C PHE A 255 8.55 15.71 -8.57
N ASN A 256 8.52 14.41 -8.23
CA ASN A 256 8.45 13.34 -9.21
C ASN A 256 6.99 12.95 -9.48
N TRP A 257 6.74 12.55 -10.71
CA TRP A 257 5.41 12.18 -11.15
C TRP A 257 5.11 10.74 -10.69
N LEU A 258 3.90 10.52 -10.22
CA LEU A 258 3.37 9.21 -9.80
C LEU A 258 3.62 8.08 -10.81
N ALA A 259 3.74 8.45 -12.09
CA ALA A 259 4.04 7.54 -13.17
C ALA A 259 5.30 6.67 -12.93
N TYR A 260 6.25 7.14 -12.11
CA TYR A 260 7.51 6.41 -11.88
C TYR A 260 7.57 5.67 -10.55
N ASP A 261 6.49 5.67 -9.77
CA ASP A 261 6.49 5.04 -8.44
C ASP A 261 6.75 3.52 -8.49
N PHE A 262 6.45 2.86 -9.59
CA PHE A 262 6.80 1.45 -9.77
C PHE A 262 8.33 1.22 -9.82
N ILE A 263 9.10 2.17 -10.40
CA ILE A 263 10.56 2.14 -10.40
C ILE A 263 11.09 2.53 -9.01
N ASN A 264 10.54 3.61 -8.43
CA ASN A 264 10.91 4.06 -7.10
C ASN A 264 10.74 2.95 -6.05
N ALA A 265 9.63 2.21 -6.10
CA ALA A 265 9.38 1.07 -5.23
C ALA A 265 10.37 -0.09 -5.48
N ALA A 266 10.66 -0.40 -6.74
CA ALA A 266 11.63 -1.44 -7.10
C ALA A 266 13.06 -1.11 -6.64
N VAL A 267 13.44 0.17 -6.66
CA VAL A 267 14.73 0.66 -6.14
C VAL A 267 14.73 0.75 -4.61
N PHE A 268 13.62 1.15 -4.02
CA PHE A 268 13.49 1.25 -2.56
C PHE A 268 13.70 -0.10 -1.85
N ILE A 269 13.15 -1.19 -2.38
CA ILE A 269 13.21 -2.50 -1.71
C ILE A 269 14.64 -2.99 -1.48
N PRO A 270 15.56 -3.02 -2.47
CA PRO A 270 16.95 -3.38 -2.23
C PRO A 270 17.65 -2.48 -1.20
N CYS A 271 17.34 -1.17 -1.21
CA CYS A 271 17.88 -0.23 -0.22
C CYS A 271 17.39 -0.58 1.20
N ALA A 272 16.09 -0.88 1.35
CA ALA A 272 15.53 -1.32 2.61
C ALA A 272 16.17 -2.64 3.10
N LEU A 273 16.36 -3.62 2.20
CA LEU A 273 17.03 -4.88 2.53
C LEU A 273 18.50 -4.66 2.95
N ALA A 274 19.22 -3.73 2.33
CA ALA A 274 20.58 -3.36 2.73
C ALA A 274 20.59 -2.81 4.17
N LEU A 275 19.72 -1.84 4.50
CA LEU A 275 19.64 -1.27 5.83
C LEU A 275 19.18 -2.29 6.89
N LEU A 276 18.23 -3.17 6.54
CA LEU A 276 17.79 -4.27 7.41
C LEU A 276 18.90 -5.28 7.70
N SER A 277 19.94 -5.36 6.89
CA SER A 277 21.11 -6.22 7.13
C SER A 277 22.05 -5.68 8.23
N THR A 278 21.88 -4.43 8.68
CA THR A 278 22.65 -3.82 9.76
C THR A 278 22.22 -4.31 11.14
N ARG A 279 23.01 -4.04 12.19
CA ARG A 279 22.64 -4.34 13.59
C ARG A 279 21.33 -3.62 13.99
N LEU A 280 21.20 -2.33 13.64
CA LEU A 280 19.98 -1.56 13.89
C LEU A 280 18.79 -2.14 13.12
N GLY A 281 18.98 -2.46 11.83
CA GLY A 281 17.96 -3.10 11.02
C GLY A 281 17.48 -4.42 11.61
N ALA A 282 18.39 -5.27 12.08
CA ALA A 282 18.07 -6.53 12.72
C ALA A 282 17.30 -6.33 14.05
N PHE A 283 17.61 -5.27 14.81
CA PHE A 283 16.90 -4.91 16.04
C PHE A 283 15.46 -4.45 15.78
N ILE A 284 15.21 -3.65 14.75
CA ILE A 284 13.87 -3.14 14.44
C ILE A 284 13.02 -4.12 13.61
N ALA A 285 13.63 -5.08 12.92
CA ALA A 285 12.95 -6.04 12.04
C ALA A 285 11.78 -6.79 12.71
N PRO A 286 11.85 -7.25 13.96
CA PRO A 286 10.71 -7.91 14.62
C PRO A 286 9.50 -6.98 14.82
N VAL A 287 9.72 -5.69 15.06
CA VAL A 287 8.64 -4.70 15.18
C VAL A 287 8.00 -4.50 13.81
N LEU A 288 8.80 -4.27 12.76
CA LEU A 288 8.31 -4.12 11.40
C LEU A 288 7.56 -5.37 10.91
N GLU A 289 8.01 -6.57 11.28
CA GLU A 289 7.32 -7.83 10.97
C GLU A 289 5.90 -7.84 11.57
N ARG A 290 5.75 -7.47 12.85
CA ARG A 290 4.44 -7.38 13.53
C ARG A 290 3.54 -6.33 12.91
N LEU A 291 4.07 -5.16 12.56
CA LEU A 291 3.33 -4.12 11.83
C LEU A 291 2.87 -4.63 10.46
N GLY A 292 3.73 -5.34 9.75
CA GLY A 292 3.41 -5.92 8.45
C GLY A 292 2.32 -7.01 8.50
N GLU A 293 2.24 -7.75 9.59
CA GLU A 293 1.15 -8.73 9.82
C GLU A 293 -0.21 -8.07 9.98
N GLU A 294 -0.26 -6.87 10.55
CA GLU A 294 -1.48 -6.10 10.76
C GLU A 294 -1.70 -5.01 9.69
N SER A 295 -0.80 -4.89 8.71
CA SER A 295 -0.75 -3.76 7.77
C SER A 295 -2.08 -3.51 7.04
N THR A 296 -2.82 -4.56 6.65
CA THR A 296 -4.12 -4.42 5.99
C THR A 296 -5.18 -3.82 6.91
N SER A 297 -5.26 -4.28 8.17
CA SER A 297 -6.20 -3.73 9.15
C SER A 297 -5.81 -2.31 9.56
N MET A 298 -4.51 -2.05 9.75
CA MET A 298 -4.00 -0.71 10.03
C MET A 298 -4.33 0.25 8.90
N TRP A 299 -4.12 -0.16 7.63
CA TRP A 299 -4.52 0.64 6.48
C TRP A 299 -6.01 0.98 6.48
N LEU A 300 -6.87 0.03 6.77
CA LEU A 300 -8.32 0.26 6.76
C LEU A 300 -8.81 1.17 7.90
N ILE A 301 -8.04 1.33 8.98
CA ILE A 301 -8.48 2.02 10.20
C ILE A 301 -7.80 3.39 10.37
N HIS A 302 -6.54 3.56 9.94
CA HIS A 302 -5.74 4.74 10.28
C HIS A 302 -6.39 6.07 9.89
N ALA A 303 -7.03 6.15 8.72
CA ALA A 303 -7.65 7.39 8.25
C ALA A 303 -8.86 7.78 9.10
N LEU A 304 -9.64 6.80 9.56
CA LEU A 304 -10.71 7.03 10.51
C LEU A 304 -10.18 7.64 11.82
N LEU A 305 -9.04 7.14 12.28
CA LEU A 305 -8.40 7.67 13.49
C LEU A 305 -7.84 9.09 13.27
N CYS A 306 -7.06 9.30 12.20
CA CYS A 306 -6.35 10.57 12.03
C CYS A 306 -7.20 11.71 11.45
N TYR A 307 -8.28 11.42 10.73
CA TYR A 307 -9.12 12.46 10.14
C TYR A 307 -10.48 12.62 10.81
N HIS A 308 -11.06 11.52 11.35
CA HIS A 308 -12.45 11.56 11.80
C HIS A 308 -12.57 11.41 13.32
N TRP A 309 -12.04 10.35 13.93
CA TRP A 309 -12.38 10.03 15.31
C TRP A 309 -11.47 10.67 16.36
N CYS A 310 -10.17 10.72 16.10
CA CYS A 310 -9.16 11.02 17.12
C CYS A 310 -8.14 12.09 16.68
N GLN A 311 -8.46 12.93 15.67
CA GLN A 311 -7.49 13.89 15.13
C GLN A 311 -6.86 14.76 16.23
N LYS A 312 -7.67 15.38 17.09
CA LYS A 312 -7.17 16.23 18.19
C LYS A 312 -6.23 15.49 19.15
N LEU A 313 -6.54 14.23 19.45
CA LEU A 313 -5.70 13.38 20.31
C LEU A 313 -4.36 13.06 19.63
N ILE A 314 -4.39 12.71 18.35
CA ILE A 314 -3.19 12.33 17.59
C ILE A 314 -2.25 13.51 17.43
N TYR A 315 -2.77 14.72 17.18
CA TYR A 315 -1.97 15.93 17.01
C TYR A 315 -1.68 16.68 18.33
N ALA A 316 -2.21 16.23 19.48
CA ALA A 316 -1.96 16.87 20.78
C ALA A 316 -0.46 17.02 21.14
N PRO A 317 0.44 16.07 20.80
CA PRO A 317 1.87 16.23 21.08
C PRO A 317 2.56 17.35 20.29
N LYS A 318 1.97 17.82 19.20
CA LYS A 318 2.47 18.88 18.29
C LYS A 318 3.76 18.56 17.52
N TYR A 319 4.65 17.69 18.02
CA TYR A 319 5.90 17.32 17.36
C TYR A 319 5.70 16.15 16.41
N ALA A 320 6.10 16.29 15.14
CA ALA A 320 5.87 15.31 14.10
C ALA A 320 6.25 13.86 14.48
N PRO A 321 7.41 13.57 15.09
CA PRO A 321 7.73 12.20 15.50
C PRO A 321 6.76 11.61 16.52
N LEU A 322 6.29 12.43 17.48
CA LEU A 322 5.34 11.98 18.52
C LEU A 322 3.94 11.76 17.95
N ILE A 323 3.50 12.63 17.03
CA ILE A 323 2.24 12.47 16.28
C ILE A 323 2.27 11.14 15.50
N PHE A 324 3.38 10.86 14.80
CA PHE A 324 3.55 9.61 14.09
C PHE A 324 3.46 8.39 15.03
N LEU A 325 4.17 8.42 16.15
CA LEU A 325 4.13 7.33 17.13
C LEU A 325 2.73 7.15 17.74
N CYS A 326 2.00 8.23 17.97
CA CYS A 326 0.63 8.19 18.48
C CYS A 326 -0.30 7.46 17.48
N LEU A 327 -0.30 7.87 16.20
CA LEU A 327 -1.10 7.20 15.17
C LEU A 327 -0.66 5.75 14.96
N LEU A 328 0.64 5.47 14.96
CA LEU A 328 1.17 4.11 14.82
C LEU A 328 0.65 3.19 15.94
N ALA A 329 0.75 3.64 17.19
CA ALA A 329 0.30 2.87 18.35
C ALA A 329 -1.21 2.64 18.33
N LEU A 330 -2.00 3.69 18.07
CA LEU A 330 -3.46 3.60 18.01
C LEU A 330 -3.92 2.71 16.85
N SER A 331 -3.34 2.87 15.66
CA SER A 331 -3.70 2.05 14.48
C SER A 331 -3.36 0.58 14.70
N TYR A 332 -2.20 0.29 15.30
CA TYR A 332 -1.81 -1.08 15.64
C TYR A 332 -2.73 -1.68 16.70
N ALA A 333 -3.02 -0.95 17.78
CA ALA A 333 -3.93 -1.41 18.84
C ALA A 333 -5.34 -1.69 18.29
N ALA A 334 -5.89 -0.79 17.46
CA ALA A 334 -7.18 -0.96 16.81
C ALA A 334 -7.20 -2.18 15.87
N ALA A 335 -6.15 -2.38 15.07
CA ALA A 335 -6.02 -3.54 14.19
C ALA A 335 -5.98 -4.86 15.00
N ARG A 336 -5.26 -4.87 16.11
CA ARG A 336 -5.21 -6.03 17.04
C ARG A 336 -6.57 -6.29 17.69
N LEU A 337 -7.29 -5.25 18.08
CA LEU A 337 -8.64 -5.35 18.63
C LEU A 337 -9.60 -5.98 17.62
N VAL A 338 -9.62 -5.50 16.37
CA VAL A 338 -10.43 -6.10 15.30
C VAL A 338 -10.11 -7.58 15.12
N ARG A 339 -8.82 -7.94 15.05
CA ARG A 339 -8.41 -9.35 14.97
C ARG A 339 -8.93 -10.17 16.16
N LEU A 340 -8.82 -9.64 17.37
CA LEU A 340 -9.27 -10.30 18.59
C LEU A 340 -10.78 -10.56 18.56
N LEU A 341 -11.58 -9.53 18.27
CA LEU A 341 -13.04 -9.63 18.22
C LEU A 341 -13.50 -10.74 17.26
N TYR A 342 -12.91 -10.81 16.06
CA TYR A 342 -13.28 -11.84 15.08
C TYR A 342 -12.66 -13.22 15.35
N SER A 343 -11.72 -13.36 16.30
CA SER A 343 -11.20 -14.66 16.75
C SER A 343 -12.05 -15.31 17.85
N ILE A 344 -12.87 -14.56 18.58
CA ILE A 344 -13.70 -15.04 19.69
C ILE A 344 -14.66 -16.17 19.26
N PRO A 345 -15.46 -16.04 18.17
CA PRO A 345 -16.38 -17.09 17.76
C PRO A 345 -15.68 -18.41 17.44
N ALA A 346 -14.48 -18.36 16.85
CA ALA A 346 -13.70 -19.57 16.56
C ALA A 346 -13.20 -20.26 17.84
N ARG A 347 -12.75 -19.47 18.82
CA ARG A 347 -12.30 -19.98 20.13
C ARG A 347 -13.44 -20.60 20.94
N LEU A 348 -14.63 -19.96 20.93
CA LEU A 348 -15.82 -20.49 21.62
C LEU A 348 -16.33 -21.79 20.98
N ARG A 349 -16.23 -21.93 19.65
CA ARG A 349 -16.54 -23.21 18.97
C ARG A 349 -15.56 -24.31 19.34
N ALA A 350 -14.26 -24.00 19.36
CA ALA A 350 -13.24 -24.97 19.76
C ALA A 350 -13.40 -25.43 21.25
N ALA A 351 -13.78 -24.51 22.13
CA ALA A 351 -14.03 -24.82 23.54
C ALA A 351 -15.31 -25.64 23.80
N ARG A 352 -16.26 -25.71 22.86
CA ARG A 352 -17.48 -26.52 22.95
C ARG A 352 -17.32 -27.94 22.44
N VAL A 353 -16.20 -28.24 21.80
CA VAL A 353 -15.88 -29.57 21.23
C VAL A 353 -15.00 -30.40 22.20
N HIS A 354 -14.54 -29.77 23.24
CA HIS A 354 -13.86 -30.42 24.40
C HIS A 354 -14.77 -30.40 25.63
#